data_cb99b16e7ef4bee6d7cd090e46bb4bbe
#
_entry.id   cb99b16e7ef4bee6d7cd090e46bb4bbe
#
_cell.length_a   1.000
_cell.length_b   1.000
_cell.length_c   1.000
_cell.angle_alpha   90.00
_cell.angle_beta   90.00
_cell.angle_gamma   90.00
#
_symmetry.space_group_name_H-M   'P 1'
#
loop_
_entity.id
_entity.type
_entity.pdbx_description
1 polymer ?
#
loop_
_entity_poly.entity_id
_entity_poly.type
_entity_poly.pdbx_seq_one_letter_code
_entity_poly.pdbx_strand_id
1 'polypeptide(L)'
;MLQLDFHPTGRHFLQIPGPSPVPDRILRAMSLPTIDHRGPEFAVLGKKVLTGIQQIFKTQHPVIIYPASGTGAWEAALSNVLSPGDQVLMYETGHFASLWQKMAQRLGIQTEFLAEPGTEHGVPLSWRRGVNAGLIQARLQADTSHQIKAVCVVHNETST
;
A
#
# COMPACT_ATOMS: atom_id res chain seq x y z
N MET A 1 24.92 27.86 12.62
CA MET A 1 24.83 28.74 11.45
C MET A 1 24.34 27.86 10.29
N LEU A 2 23.13 28.10 9.77
CA LEU A 2 22.64 27.38 8.60
C LEU A 2 23.48 27.82 7.40
N GLN A 3 24.24 26.91 6.81
CA GLN A 3 24.89 27.15 5.52
C GLN A 3 23.82 27.06 4.42
N LEU A 4 23.35 28.22 3.96
CA LEU A 4 22.35 28.33 2.89
C LEU A 4 22.97 28.34 1.47
N ASP A 5 24.26 28.07 1.38
CA ASP A 5 25.04 28.32 0.16
C ASP A 5 25.02 27.18 -0.88
N PHE A 6 24.32 26.09 -0.59
CA PHE A 6 24.26 24.95 -1.52
C PHE A 6 22.85 24.78 -2.09
N HIS A 7 22.48 25.64 -3.03
CA HIS A 7 21.36 25.41 -3.93
C HIS A 7 21.87 24.97 -5.29
N PRO A 8 21.84 23.66 -5.61
CA PRO A 8 22.14 23.21 -6.95
C PRO A 8 21.17 23.85 -7.94
N THR A 9 21.69 24.45 -9.00
CA THR A 9 20.89 25.07 -10.05
C THR A 9 20.26 24.01 -10.95
N GLY A 10 19.02 24.24 -11.37
CA GLY A 10 18.30 23.36 -12.28
C GLY A 10 17.21 22.52 -11.62
N ARG A 11 16.51 21.71 -12.43
CA ARG A 11 15.50 20.78 -11.92
C ARG A 11 16.15 19.51 -11.40
N HIS A 12 15.84 19.16 -10.15
CA HIS A 12 16.25 17.89 -9.58
C HIS A 12 15.20 16.81 -9.91
N PHE A 13 15.65 15.77 -10.58
CA PHE A 13 14.83 14.58 -10.85
C PHE A 13 15.28 13.45 -9.93
N LEU A 14 14.37 13.00 -9.08
CA LEU A 14 14.60 11.83 -8.27
C LEU A 14 14.31 10.58 -9.12
N GLN A 15 15.28 9.68 -9.20
CA GLN A 15 15.19 8.39 -9.91
C GLN A 15 15.09 7.24 -8.91
N ILE A 16 14.18 7.38 -7.95
CA ILE A 16 13.94 6.41 -6.89
C ILE A 16 12.43 6.11 -6.79
N PRO A 17 12.04 4.97 -6.22
CA PRO A 17 10.63 4.59 -6.06
C PRO A 17 9.79 5.59 -5.24
N GLY A 18 10.44 6.35 -4.40
CA GLY A 18 9.87 7.41 -3.57
C GLY A 18 10.91 7.93 -2.56
N PRO A 19 10.84 9.20 -2.14
CA PRO A 19 9.94 10.25 -2.62
C PRO A 19 10.19 10.62 -4.09
N SER A 20 9.15 11.08 -4.79
CA SER A 20 9.22 11.50 -6.19
C SER A 20 9.00 13.01 -6.35
N PRO A 21 9.45 13.63 -7.45
CA PRO A 21 9.16 15.03 -7.72
C PRO A 21 7.65 15.29 -7.76
N VAL A 22 7.22 16.32 -7.06
CA VAL A 22 5.83 16.75 -7.06
C VAL A 22 5.59 17.67 -8.26
N PRO A 23 4.57 17.43 -9.12
CA PRO A 23 4.26 18.30 -10.25
C PRO A 23 3.96 19.73 -9.81
N ASP A 24 4.41 20.73 -10.59
CA ASP A 24 4.25 22.17 -10.28
C ASP A 24 2.80 22.57 -10.00
N ARG A 25 1.85 21.97 -10.71
CA ARG A 25 0.40 22.23 -10.49
C ARG A 25 -0.06 21.84 -9.09
N ILE A 26 0.51 20.78 -8.53
CA ILE A 26 0.20 20.31 -7.17
C ILE A 26 0.87 21.23 -6.15
N LEU A 27 2.15 21.58 -6.36
CA LEU A 27 2.85 22.54 -5.50
C LEU A 27 2.11 23.88 -5.43
N ARG A 28 1.63 24.40 -6.56
CA ARG A 28 0.82 25.62 -6.59
C ARG A 28 -0.49 25.47 -5.82
N ALA A 29 -1.17 24.33 -5.93
CA ALA A 29 -2.38 24.07 -5.18
C ALA A 29 -2.12 24.01 -3.66
N MET A 30 -1.00 23.44 -3.24
CA MET A 30 -0.58 23.40 -1.84
C MET A 30 -0.19 24.78 -1.27
N SER A 31 0.17 25.73 -2.14
CA SER A 31 0.56 27.10 -1.76
C SER A 31 -0.62 28.05 -1.60
N LEU A 32 -1.86 27.60 -1.85
CA LEU A 32 -3.05 28.41 -1.64
C LEU A 32 -3.22 28.77 -0.15
N PRO A 33 -3.82 29.94 0.14
CA PRO A 33 -4.11 30.32 1.52
C PRO A 33 -4.92 29.27 2.26
N THR A 34 -4.62 29.10 3.54
CA THR A 34 -5.37 28.20 4.43
C THR A 34 -6.81 28.72 4.57
N ILE A 35 -7.78 27.83 4.40
CA ILE A 35 -9.20 28.09 4.62
C ILE A 35 -9.67 27.49 5.95
N ASP A 36 -10.77 28.01 6.48
CA ASP A 36 -11.38 27.45 7.70
C ASP A 36 -11.97 26.07 7.40
N HIS A 37 -11.43 25.03 8.06
CA HIS A 37 -11.89 23.65 7.89
C HIS A 37 -13.34 23.41 8.36
N ARG A 38 -13.93 24.32 9.11
CA ARG A 38 -15.35 24.31 9.50
C ARG A 38 -16.22 25.17 8.61
N GLY A 39 -15.60 25.96 7.73
CA GLY A 39 -16.29 26.88 6.83
C GLY A 39 -16.94 26.18 5.64
N PRO A 40 -17.88 26.86 4.96
CA PRO A 40 -18.59 26.31 3.81
C PRO A 40 -17.66 26.01 2.63
N GLU A 41 -16.58 26.78 2.46
CA GLU A 41 -15.59 26.57 1.40
C GLU A 41 -14.90 25.22 1.53
N PHE A 42 -14.52 24.86 2.75
CA PHE A 42 -13.93 23.55 3.01
C PHE A 42 -14.92 22.42 2.79
N ALA A 43 -16.19 22.60 3.12
CA ALA A 43 -17.23 21.61 2.86
C ALA A 43 -17.38 21.33 1.36
N VAL A 44 -17.31 22.36 0.51
CA VAL A 44 -17.34 22.22 -0.95
C VAL A 44 -16.10 21.48 -1.45
N LEU A 45 -14.92 21.89 -1.00
CA LEU A 45 -13.66 21.24 -1.35
C LEU A 45 -13.64 19.76 -0.92
N GLY A 46 -14.01 19.48 0.34
CA GLY A 46 -14.04 18.14 0.88
C GLY A 46 -14.97 17.19 0.12
N LYS A 47 -16.19 17.64 -0.20
CA LYS A 47 -17.13 16.86 -1.01
C LYS A 47 -16.57 16.57 -2.41
N LYS A 48 -15.96 17.58 -3.05
CA LYS A 48 -15.32 17.41 -4.36
C LYS A 48 -14.18 16.38 -4.32
N VAL A 49 -13.35 16.41 -3.27
CA VAL A 49 -12.26 15.44 -3.08
C VAL A 49 -12.79 14.03 -2.88
N LEU A 50 -13.78 13.86 -2.00
CA LEU A 50 -14.38 12.55 -1.71
C LEU A 50 -15.06 11.93 -2.94
N THR A 51 -15.79 12.75 -3.70
CA THR A 51 -16.41 12.28 -4.97
C THR A 51 -15.33 11.97 -6.02
N GLY A 52 -14.29 12.78 -6.11
CA GLY A 52 -13.20 12.57 -7.07
C GLY A 52 -12.41 11.28 -6.78
N ILE A 53 -12.14 10.99 -5.52
CA ILE A 53 -11.40 9.76 -5.13
C ILE A 53 -12.20 8.49 -5.44
N GLN A 54 -13.52 8.51 -5.32
CA GLN A 54 -14.37 7.38 -5.71
C GLN A 54 -14.21 7.02 -7.19
N GLN A 55 -14.05 8.02 -8.07
CA GLN A 55 -13.81 7.77 -9.49
C GLN A 55 -12.49 7.07 -9.76
N ILE A 56 -11.44 7.38 -8.97
CA ILE A 56 -10.12 6.72 -9.07
C ILE A 56 -10.24 5.25 -8.65
N PHE A 57 -10.95 4.98 -7.55
CA PHE A 57 -11.19 3.62 -7.07
C PHE A 57 -12.30 2.88 -7.83
N LYS A 58 -12.98 3.54 -8.78
CA LYS A 58 -14.11 2.98 -9.56
C LYS A 58 -15.18 2.35 -8.64
N THR A 59 -15.54 3.04 -7.57
CA THR A 59 -16.50 2.59 -6.57
C THR A 59 -17.56 3.64 -6.30
N GLN A 60 -18.75 3.18 -5.88
CA GLN A 60 -19.81 4.04 -5.33
C GLN A 60 -19.82 4.06 -3.79
N HIS A 61 -19.01 3.20 -3.17
CA HIS A 61 -18.88 3.14 -1.71
C HIS A 61 -18.02 4.29 -1.18
N PRO A 62 -18.17 4.66 0.09
CA PRO A 62 -17.30 5.64 0.72
C PRO A 62 -15.83 5.25 0.64
N VAL A 63 -14.98 6.19 0.25
CA VAL A 63 -13.52 6.04 0.33
C VAL A 63 -13.03 6.87 1.50
N ILE A 64 -12.35 6.21 2.43
CA ILE A 64 -11.83 6.85 3.64
C ILE A 64 -10.36 7.21 3.41
N ILE A 65 -10.02 8.46 3.73
CA ILE A 65 -8.66 8.97 3.61
C ILE A 65 -8.03 9.00 5.01
N TYR A 66 -6.98 8.20 5.22
CA TYR A 66 -6.21 8.21 6.46
C TYR A 66 -4.97 9.10 6.32
N PRO A 67 -4.63 9.88 7.36
CA PRO A 67 -3.35 10.60 7.43
C PRO A 67 -2.21 9.62 7.76
N ALA A 68 -1.90 8.72 6.82
CA ALA A 68 -0.94 7.65 6.98
C ALA A 68 -0.24 7.33 5.64
N SER A 69 0.73 6.41 5.69
CA SER A 69 1.33 5.80 4.51
C SER A 69 0.55 4.56 4.05
N GLY A 70 0.99 3.89 2.98
CA GLY A 70 0.44 2.60 2.54
C GLY A 70 0.43 1.53 3.64
N THR A 71 1.38 1.59 4.57
CA THR A 71 1.43 0.70 5.74
C THR A 71 0.18 0.84 6.61
N GLY A 72 -0.29 2.07 6.85
CA GLY A 72 -1.53 2.30 7.59
C GLY A 72 -2.78 1.76 6.87
N ALA A 73 -2.79 1.77 5.53
CA ALA A 73 -3.87 1.16 4.75
C ALA A 73 -3.87 -0.38 4.88
N TRP A 74 -2.69 -1.02 4.93
CA TRP A 74 -2.58 -2.45 5.19
C TRP A 74 -3.10 -2.83 6.58
N GLU A 75 -2.73 -2.05 7.60
CA GLU A 75 -3.22 -2.26 8.96
C GLU A 75 -4.74 -2.09 9.01
N ALA A 76 -5.27 -1.03 8.39
CA ALA A 76 -6.70 -0.80 8.32
C ALA A 76 -7.44 -1.94 7.63
N ALA A 77 -6.91 -2.50 6.54
CA ALA A 77 -7.50 -3.65 5.87
C ALA A 77 -7.57 -4.87 6.79
N LEU A 78 -6.44 -5.24 7.40
CA LEU A 78 -6.38 -6.43 8.28
C LEU A 78 -7.28 -6.27 9.51
N SER A 79 -7.19 -5.15 10.23
CA SER A 79 -7.89 -4.93 11.48
C SER A 79 -9.41 -4.74 11.33
N ASN A 80 -9.89 -4.37 10.14
CA ASN A 80 -11.33 -4.18 9.89
C ASN A 80 -12.02 -5.42 9.34
N VAL A 81 -11.30 -6.37 8.75
CA VAL A 81 -11.91 -7.55 8.11
C VAL A 81 -11.55 -8.87 8.79
N LEU A 82 -10.59 -8.86 9.72
CA LEU A 82 -10.07 -10.05 10.39
C LEU A 82 -10.05 -9.88 11.91
N SER A 83 -10.03 -11.01 12.59
CA SER A 83 -9.89 -11.11 14.05
C SER A 83 -8.58 -11.84 14.41
N PRO A 84 -8.02 -11.61 15.61
CA PRO A 84 -6.92 -12.43 16.11
C PRO A 84 -7.25 -13.91 16.06
N GLY A 85 -6.34 -14.71 15.52
CA GLY A 85 -6.53 -16.13 15.28
C GLY A 85 -7.04 -16.50 13.88
N ASP A 86 -7.55 -15.55 13.11
CA ASP A 86 -7.90 -15.80 11.71
C ASP A 86 -6.66 -16.13 10.87
N GLN A 87 -6.82 -17.01 9.90
CA GLN A 87 -5.76 -17.42 8.98
C GLN A 87 -5.84 -16.66 7.66
N VAL A 88 -4.70 -16.16 7.20
CA VAL A 88 -4.57 -15.51 5.89
C VAL A 88 -3.47 -16.15 5.06
N LEU A 89 -3.70 -16.23 3.76
CA LEU A 89 -2.71 -16.62 2.77
C LEU A 89 -2.05 -15.35 2.21
N MET A 90 -0.75 -15.23 2.37
CA MET A 90 0.05 -14.13 1.86
C MET A 90 1.06 -14.66 0.85
N TYR A 91 1.33 -13.89 -0.20
CA TYR A 91 2.31 -14.29 -1.20
C TYR A 91 3.59 -13.47 -1.07
N GLU A 92 4.72 -14.16 -1.02
CA GLU A 92 6.04 -13.54 -0.93
C GLU A 92 6.46 -12.97 -2.29
N THR A 93 6.45 -11.65 -2.41
CA THR A 93 6.94 -10.94 -3.60
C THR A 93 8.17 -10.11 -3.31
N GLY A 94 8.53 -9.91 -2.03
CA GLY A 94 9.69 -9.12 -1.65
C GLY A 94 9.59 -8.53 -0.23
N HIS A 95 10.30 -7.43 -0.04
CA HIS A 95 10.44 -6.78 1.26
C HIS A 95 9.09 -6.31 1.84
N PHE A 96 8.26 -5.65 1.02
CA PHE A 96 6.98 -5.12 1.48
C PHE A 96 5.98 -6.23 1.80
N ALA A 97 5.97 -7.32 1.03
CA ALA A 97 5.17 -8.50 1.37
C ALA A 97 5.58 -9.07 2.74
N SER A 98 6.88 -9.17 3.00
CA SER A 98 7.42 -9.62 4.30
C SER A 98 7.08 -8.66 5.45
N LEU A 99 7.08 -7.34 5.21
CA LEU A 99 6.65 -6.35 6.21
C LEU A 99 5.16 -6.51 6.54
N TRP A 100 4.32 -6.72 5.53
CA TRP A 100 2.88 -6.91 5.73
C TRP A 100 2.60 -8.19 6.51
N GLN A 101 3.30 -9.29 6.20
CA GLN A 101 3.22 -10.53 6.99
C GLN A 101 3.54 -10.28 8.47
N LYS A 102 4.66 -9.62 8.76
CA LYS A 102 5.06 -9.30 10.13
C LYS A 102 4.03 -8.43 10.86
N MET A 103 3.37 -7.53 10.16
CA MET A 103 2.27 -6.73 10.69
C MET A 103 1.08 -7.62 11.05
N ALA A 104 0.64 -8.50 10.14
CA ALA A 104 -0.46 -9.42 10.39
C ALA A 104 -0.19 -10.28 11.63
N GLN A 105 1.02 -10.82 11.77
CA GLN A 105 1.43 -11.60 12.94
C GLN A 105 1.36 -10.79 14.24
N ARG A 106 1.76 -9.51 14.23
CA ARG A 106 1.67 -8.63 15.40
C ARG A 106 0.22 -8.31 15.80
N LEU A 107 -0.69 -8.36 14.84
CA LEU A 107 -2.15 -8.24 15.09
C LEU A 107 -2.78 -9.56 15.55
N GLY A 108 -2.00 -10.60 15.75
CA GLY A 108 -2.47 -11.92 16.18
C GLY A 108 -3.08 -12.74 15.06
N ILE A 109 -2.89 -12.37 13.80
CA ILE A 109 -3.38 -13.09 12.64
C ILE A 109 -2.39 -14.18 12.27
N GLN A 110 -2.88 -15.38 11.99
CA GLN A 110 -2.07 -16.50 11.53
C GLN A 110 -1.78 -16.33 10.04
N THR A 111 -0.50 -16.33 9.67
CA THR A 111 -0.09 -16.11 8.28
C THR A 111 0.51 -17.38 7.69
N GLU A 112 -0.01 -17.79 6.56
CA GLU A 112 0.66 -18.73 5.66
C GLU A 112 1.32 -17.91 4.55
N PHE A 113 2.66 -17.97 4.46
CA PHE A 113 3.45 -17.18 3.54
C PHE A 113 3.88 -18.06 2.37
N LEU A 114 3.14 -17.99 1.28
CA LEU A 114 3.35 -18.80 0.08
C LEU A 114 4.45 -18.15 -0.77
N ALA A 115 5.40 -18.96 -1.21
CA ALA A 115 6.47 -18.53 -2.09
C ALA A 115 6.64 -19.50 -3.25
N GLU A 116 7.11 -19.03 -4.39
CA GLU A 116 7.57 -19.91 -5.46
C GLU A 116 8.87 -20.61 -5.01
N PRO A 117 8.93 -21.94 -5.07
CA PRO A 117 10.10 -22.67 -4.59
C PRO A 117 11.33 -22.42 -5.46
N GLY A 118 12.48 -22.32 -4.81
CA GLY A 118 13.79 -22.17 -5.46
C GLY A 118 14.36 -20.76 -5.38
N THR A 119 15.60 -20.65 -5.82
CA THR A 119 16.37 -19.41 -5.85
C THR A 119 17.06 -19.26 -7.20
N GLU A 120 17.25 -18.01 -7.62
CA GLU A 120 18.04 -17.64 -8.78
C GLU A 120 19.08 -16.60 -8.35
N HIS A 121 20.36 -16.89 -8.57
CA HIS A 121 21.48 -16.05 -8.09
C HIS A 121 21.40 -15.69 -6.60
N GLY A 122 20.93 -16.64 -5.76
CA GLY A 122 20.81 -16.43 -4.30
C GLY A 122 19.61 -15.61 -3.86
N VAL A 123 18.72 -15.24 -4.79
CA VAL A 123 17.47 -14.51 -4.50
C VAL A 123 16.28 -15.47 -4.66
N PRO A 124 15.27 -15.44 -3.76
CA PRO A 124 14.05 -16.24 -3.93
C PRO A 124 13.40 -16.01 -5.31
N LEU A 125 12.95 -17.07 -5.97
CA LEU A 125 12.29 -16.97 -7.27
C LEU A 125 11.05 -16.08 -7.21
N SER A 126 10.31 -16.12 -6.12
CA SER A 126 9.14 -15.26 -5.89
C SER A 126 9.46 -13.75 -5.94
N TRP A 127 10.72 -13.37 -5.68
CA TRP A 127 11.18 -11.97 -5.80
C TRP A 127 11.56 -11.56 -7.23
N ARG A 128 11.77 -12.54 -8.10
CA ARG A 128 12.15 -12.34 -9.51
C ARG A 128 10.99 -12.47 -10.48
N ARG A 129 9.96 -13.17 -10.02
CA ARG A 129 8.76 -13.44 -10.79
C ARG A 129 7.57 -12.83 -10.10
N GLY A 130 6.59 -12.42 -10.86
CA GLY A 130 5.32 -11.95 -10.30
C GLY A 130 4.58 -13.06 -9.55
N VAL A 131 3.45 -12.70 -8.95
CA VAL A 131 2.61 -13.65 -8.21
C VAL A 131 2.17 -14.80 -9.10
N ASN A 132 2.41 -16.02 -8.65
CA ASN A 132 1.92 -17.23 -9.30
C ASN A 132 0.49 -17.54 -8.84
N ALA A 133 -0.49 -17.15 -9.63
CA ALA A 133 -1.90 -17.39 -9.33
C ALA A 133 -2.24 -18.89 -9.22
N GLY A 134 -1.53 -19.76 -9.93
CA GLY A 134 -1.72 -21.20 -9.86
C GLY A 134 -1.38 -21.79 -8.50
N LEU A 135 -0.32 -21.27 -7.85
CA LEU A 135 0.03 -21.68 -6.47
C LEU A 135 -1.04 -21.24 -5.47
N ILE A 136 -1.55 -20.02 -5.60
CA ILE A 136 -2.63 -19.51 -4.74
C ILE A 136 -3.88 -20.38 -4.95
N GLN A 137 -4.26 -20.64 -6.19
CA GLN A 137 -5.42 -21.46 -6.52
C GLN A 137 -5.30 -22.87 -5.94
N ALA A 138 -4.16 -23.53 -6.16
CA ALA A 138 -3.92 -24.88 -5.63
C ALA A 138 -4.02 -24.91 -4.10
N ARG A 139 -3.47 -23.90 -3.42
CA ARG A 139 -3.53 -23.81 -1.97
C ARG A 139 -4.97 -23.59 -1.45
N LEU A 140 -5.75 -22.72 -2.12
CA LEU A 140 -7.15 -22.49 -1.75
C LEU A 140 -8.02 -23.72 -2.01
N GLN A 141 -7.79 -24.47 -3.07
CA GLN A 141 -8.48 -25.74 -3.34
C GLN A 141 -8.16 -26.81 -2.29
N ALA A 142 -6.95 -26.80 -1.72
CA ALA A 142 -6.56 -27.69 -0.64
C ALA A 142 -7.14 -27.30 0.74
N ASP A 143 -7.62 -26.05 0.90
CA ASP A 143 -8.28 -25.57 2.13
C ASP A 143 -9.77 -25.99 2.17
N THR A 144 -10.02 -27.28 2.23
CA THR A 144 -11.38 -27.84 2.24
C THR A 144 -12.20 -27.46 3.46
N SER A 145 -11.55 -27.03 4.53
CA SER A 145 -12.18 -26.56 5.76
C SER A 145 -12.43 -25.04 5.80
N HIS A 146 -12.06 -24.32 4.73
CA HIS A 146 -12.25 -22.87 4.57
C HIS A 146 -11.69 -22.05 5.74
N GLN A 147 -10.48 -22.39 6.18
CA GLN A 147 -9.80 -21.68 7.26
C GLN A 147 -9.15 -20.37 6.79
N ILE A 148 -8.76 -20.29 5.53
CA ILE A 148 -8.17 -19.07 4.95
C ILE A 148 -9.28 -18.03 4.76
N LYS A 149 -9.20 -16.93 5.53
CA LYS A 149 -10.20 -15.85 5.52
C LYS A 149 -9.90 -14.78 4.47
N ALA A 150 -8.64 -14.59 4.11
CA ALA A 150 -8.22 -13.61 3.11
C ALA A 150 -6.95 -14.05 2.38
N VAL A 151 -6.81 -13.54 1.16
CA VAL A 151 -5.58 -13.63 0.37
C VAL A 151 -4.98 -12.23 0.26
N CYS A 152 -3.72 -12.07 0.64
CA CYS A 152 -3.02 -10.79 0.62
C CYS A 152 -1.85 -10.84 -0.37
N VAL A 153 -1.86 -9.90 -1.33
CA VAL A 153 -0.85 -9.82 -2.39
C VAL A 153 -0.37 -8.39 -2.52
N VAL A 154 0.94 -8.19 -2.55
CA VAL A 154 1.55 -6.91 -2.92
C VAL A 154 1.70 -6.87 -4.44
N HIS A 155 0.89 -6.02 -5.11
CA HIS A 155 0.86 -5.93 -6.57
C HIS A 155 2.08 -5.17 -7.12
N ASN A 156 2.49 -4.09 -6.46
CA ASN A 156 3.64 -3.28 -6.84
C ASN A 156 4.71 -3.38 -5.75
N GLU A 157 5.56 -4.38 -5.85
CA GLU A 157 6.67 -4.59 -4.92
C GLU A 157 7.86 -3.73 -5.34
N THR A 158 8.23 -2.74 -4.52
CA THR A 158 9.29 -1.77 -4.85
C THR A 158 10.71 -2.30 -4.66
N SER A 159 10.86 -3.43 -3.97
CA SER A 159 12.18 -4.00 -3.66
C SER A 159 12.68 -5.01 -4.70
N THR A 160 11.88 -5.27 -5.73
CA THR A 160 12.19 -6.29 -6.76
C THR A 160 11.99 -5.75 -8.17
#